data_14ed45f8543ad81ea82e717419e116c5
#
_entry.id   14ed45f8543ad81ea82e717419e116c5
#
_cell.length_a   1.000
_cell.length_b   1.000
_cell.length_c   1.000
_cell.angle_alpha   90.00
_cell.angle_beta   90.00
_cell.angle_gamma   90.00
#
_symmetry.space_group_name_H-M   'P 1'
#
loop_
_entity.id
_entity.type
_entity.pdbx_description
1 polymer ?
#
loop_
_entity_poly.entity_id
_entity_poly.type
_entity_poly.pdbx_seq_one_letter_code
_entity_poly.pdbx_strand_id
1 'polypeptide(L)'
;GEAVAEKKQGIDYDDVLNKQREIIYKRRQDVLNIDDPKKIRKDLQEKIHSSIAATVVMYAENYEEKSPSVQIAEKFGTIVPFDENSLKQIETQLEQVKSVEEKTTFLNNLADDIYKTREKQIGEELMKQVERFVALSVIDNLWVDHLDAVDNLRQGIGLRGYGQKDPLVEYKNEAFRMFEQLINGIDDEIVHRIYKIQVQEPPEVHQEHQHIVTQAAGGNANAEVSSNNKPTSSVTSSTSNKKLGRNDPCWCGSGKKYKKCHYPN
;
A
#
# COMPACT_ATOMS: atom_id res chain seq x y z
N GLY A 1 -47.94 -2.53 -5.05
CA GLY A 1 -47.20 -1.98 -6.24
C GLY A 1 -45.93 -1.31 -5.84
N GLU A 2 -45.91 -0.37 -4.87
CA GLU A 2 -44.74 0.45 -4.47
C GLU A 2 -43.60 -0.37 -3.87
N ALA A 3 -43.89 -1.26 -2.93
CA ALA A 3 -42.88 -2.10 -2.29
C ALA A 3 -42.11 -3.03 -3.27
N VAL A 4 -42.74 -3.43 -4.39
CA VAL A 4 -42.09 -4.24 -5.43
C VAL A 4 -41.21 -3.37 -6.30
N ALA A 5 -41.60 -2.12 -6.58
CA ALA A 5 -40.81 -1.15 -7.34
C ALA A 5 -39.58 -0.72 -6.56
N GLU A 6 -39.68 -0.40 -5.28
CA GLU A 6 -38.56 -0.08 -4.40
C GLU A 6 -37.57 -1.23 -4.28
N LYS A 7 -38.06 -2.47 -4.14
CA LYS A 7 -37.21 -3.65 -4.08
C LYS A 7 -36.46 -3.91 -5.40
N LYS A 8 -37.12 -3.70 -6.55
CA LYS A 8 -36.52 -3.83 -7.88
C LYS A 8 -35.47 -2.76 -8.10
N GLN A 9 -35.76 -1.51 -7.70
CA GLN A 9 -34.82 -0.40 -7.80
C GLN A 9 -33.58 -0.64 -6.92
N GLY A 10 -33.76 -1.16 -5.69
CA GLY A 10 -32.63 -1.55 -4.81
C GLY A 10 -31.71 -2.60 -5.45
N ILE A 11 -32.27 -3.60 -6.13
CA ILE A 11 -31.52 -4.63 -6.86
C ILE A 11 -30.72 -4.01 -8.00
N ASP A 12 -31.29 -3.08 -8.77
CA ASP A 12 -30.61 -2.43 -9.91
C ASP A 12 -29.38 -1.57 -9.46
N TYR A 13 -29.42 -0.96 -8.27
CA TYR A 13 -28.28 -0.25 -7.69
C TYR A 13 -27.18 -1.23 -7.24
N ASP A 14 -27.56 -2.33 -6.60
CA ASP A 14 -26.63 -3.33 -6.10
C ASP A 14 -25.91 -4.08 -7.25
N ASP A 15 -26.57 -4.28 -8.38
CA ASP A 15 -25.99 -4.93 -9.57
C ASP A 15 -24.78 -4.18 -10.12
N VAL A 16 -24.82 -2.84 -10.11
CA VAL A 16 -23.68 -2.01 -10.56
C VAL A 16 -22.49 -2.26 -9.69
N LEU A 17 -22.67 -2.18 -8.38
CA LEU A 17 -21.58 -2.37 -7.40
C LEU A 17 -21.04 -3.80 -7.42
N ASN A 18 -21.91 -4.81 -7.61
CA ASN A 18 -21.50 -6.21 -7.71
C ASN A 18 -20.58 -6.45 -8.93
N LYS A 19 -20.86 -5.87 -10.08
CA LYS A 19 -20.00 -5.95 -11.26
C LYS A 19 -18.64 -5.30 -11.03
N GLN A 20 -18.61 -4.13 -10.39
CA GLN A 20 -17.37 -3.46 -10.01
C GLN A 20 -16.55 -4.31 -9.04
N ARG A 21 -17.20 -4.91 -8.05
CA ARG A 21 -16.58 -5.83 -7.08
C ARG A 21 -15.95 -7.05 -7.76
N GLU A 22 -16.64 -7.67 -8.70
CA GLU A 22 -16.10 -8.81 -9.47
C GLU A 22 -14.81 -8.43 -10.20
N ILE A 23 -14.76 -7.25 -10.83
CA ILE A 23 -13.58 -6.77 -11.56
C ILE A 23 -12.41 -6.55 -10.59
N ILE A 24 -12.65 -5.85 -9.46
CA ILE A 24 -11.60 -5.57 -8.46
C ILE A 24 -11.10 -6.85 -7.81
N TYR A 25 -12.00 -7.77 -7.45
CA TYR A 25 -11.62 -9.05 -6.83
C TYR A 25 -10.83 -9.92 -7.80
N LYS A 26 -11.21 -9.94 -9.08
CA LYS A 26 -10.44 -10.61 -10.12
C LYS A 26 -9.03 -10.01 -10.23
N ARG A 27 -8.92 -8.68 -10.32
CA ARG A 27 -7.63 -7.98 -10.38
C ARG A 27 -6.75 -8.30 -9.16
N ARG A 28 -7.34 -8.28 -7.97
CA ARG A 28 -6.67 -8.68 -6.73
C ARG A 28 -6.20 -10.13 -6.77
N GLN A 29 -7.07 -11.03 -7.24
CA GLN A 29 -6.76 -12.46 -7.37
C GLN A 29 -5.66 -12.69 -8.40
N ASP A 30 -5.65 -11.95 -9.51
CA ASP A 30 -4.59 -12.02 -10.50
C ASP A 30 -3.23 -11.67 -9.87
N VAL A 31 -3.15 -10.62 -9.05
CA VAL A 31 -1.90 -10.25 -8.33
C VAL A 31 -1.48 -11.35 -7.34
N LEU A 32 -2.42 -11.98 -6.64
CA LEU A 32 -2.14 -13.06 -5.68
C LEU A 32 -1.66 -14.35 -6.36
N ASN A 33 -2.25 -14.70 -7.50
CA ASN A 33 -2.04 -15.98 -8.20
C ASN A 33 -0.97 -15.91 -9.29
N ILE A 34 -0.31 -14.77 -9.48
CA ILE A 34 0.80 -14.71 -10.45
C ILE A 34 1.99 -15.48 -9.87
N ASP A 35 2.15 -16.72 -10.34
CA ASP A 35 3.31 -17.57 -10.03
C ASP A 35 4.57 -17.13 -10.81
N ASP A 36 4.40 -16.42 -11.93
CA ASP A 36 5.51 -15.88 -12.72
C ASP A 36 5.83 -14.44 -12.32
N PRO A 37 6.91 -14.22 -11.56
CA PRO A 37 7.34 -12.89 -11.14
C PRO A 37 7.63 -11.94 -12.32
N LYS A 38 8.06 -12.49 -13.45
CA LYS A 38 8.39 -11.70 -14.64
C LYS A 38 7.16 -11.02 -15.22
N LYS A 39 5.97 -11.61 -15.04
CA LYS A 39 4.71 -11.04 -15.52
C LYS A 39 4.29 -9.81 -14.71
N ILE A 40 4.40 -9.87 -13.37
CA ILE A 40 4.11 -8.69 -12.51
C ILE A 40 5.04 -7.54 -12.88
N ARG A 41 6.33 -7.84 -12.98
CA ARG A 41 7.35 -6.85 -13.34
C ARG A 41 7.08 -6.20 -14.69
N LYS A 42 6.77 -7.01 -15.71
CA LYS A 42 6.48 -6.52 -17.06
C LYS A 42 5.28 -5.58 -17.05
N ASP A 43 4.17 -5.99 -16.43
CA ASP A 43 2.97 -5.16 -16.28
C ASP A 43 3.27 -3.84 -15.55
N LEU A 44 4.06 -3.91 -14.49
CA LEU A 44 4.50 -2.72 -13.74
C LEU A 44 5.37 -1.79 -14.59
N GLN A 45 6.34 -2.32 -15.33
CA GLN A 45 7.18 -1.52 -16.23
C GLN A 45 6.36 -0.86 -17.33
N GLU A 46 5.41 -1.58 -17.93
CA GLU A 46 4.49 -1.02 -18.95
C GLU A 46 3.67 0.15 -18.37
N LYS A 47 3.20 0.05 -17.11
CA LYS A 47 2.49 1.14 -16.43
C LYS A 47 3.39 2.34 -16.14
N ILE A 48 4.61 2.10 -15.66
CA ILE A 48 5.60 3.17 -15.43
C ILE A 48 5.91 3.91 -16.74
N HIS A 49 6.22 3.18 -17.80
CA HIS A 49 6.52 3.76 -19.11
C HIS A 49 5.34 4.54 -19.68
N SER A 50 4.12 4.03 -19.52
CA SER A 50 2.90 4.73 -19.95
C SER A 50 2.68 6.04 -19.16
N SER A 51 2.87 6.03 -17.86
CA SER A 51 2.76 7.22 -17.00
C SER A 51 3.81 8.28 -17.35
N ILE A 52 5.07 7.86 -17.60
CA ILE A 52 6.14 8.74 -18.04
C ILE A 52 5.81 9.34 -19.41
N ALA A 53 5.38 8.53 -20.38
CA ALA A 53 5.01 9.00 -21.71
C ALA A 53 3.85 10.01 -21.66
N ALA A 54 2.82 9.74 -20.87
CA ALA A 54 1.71 10.67 -20.65
C ALA A 54 2.18 12.00 -20.04
N THR A 55 3.09 11.94 -19.06
CA THR A 55 3.70 13.12 -18.45
C THR A 55 4.48 13.95 -19.47
N VAL A 56 5.33 13.33 -20.27
CA VAL A 56 6.12 14.03 -21.29
C VAL A 56 5.21 14.68 -22.32
N VAL A 57 4.19 13.97 -22.83
CA VAL A 57 3.23 14.51 -23.80
C VAL A 57 2.45 15.70 -23.21
N MET A 58 1.99 15.58 -21.96
CA MET A 58 1.20 16.63 -21.31
C MET A 58 1.97 17.94 -21.16
N TYR A 59 3.26 17.88 -20.83
CA TYR A 59 4.08 19.05 -20.55
C TYR A 59 5.01 19.46 -21.68
N ALA A 60 5.11 18.71 -22.79
CA ALA A 60 6.07 18.97 -23.86
C ALA A 60 5.89 20.36 -24.49
N GLU A 61 4.67 20.87 -24.56
CA GLU A 61 4.31 22.15 -25.17
C GLU A 61 3.77 23.18 -24.16
N ASN A 62 3.90 22.90 -22.87
CA ASN A 62 3.40 23.80 -21.82
C ASN A 62 4.52 24.77 -21.37
N TYR A 63 4.34 26.05 -21.74
CA TYR A 63 5.28 27.14 -21.45
C TYR A 63 4.69 28.19 -20.49
N GLU A 64 3.64 27.85 -19.71
CA GLU A 64 2.89 28.86 -18.96
C GLU A 64 3.72 29.55 -17.87
N GLU A 65 4.35 28.79 -16.94
CA GLU A 65 5.12 29.35 -15.83
C GLU A 65 6.60 28.92 -15.82
N LYS A 66 6.84 27.69 -16.25
CA LYS A 66 8.16 27.05 -16.27
C LYS A 66 8.45 26.44 -17.62
N SER A 67 9.72 26.22 -17.94
CA SER A 67 10.05 25.49 -19.17
C SER A 67 9.50 24.06 -19.13
N PRO A 68 9.12 23.50 -20.30
CA PRO A 68 8.65 22.11 -20.38
C PRO A 68 9.56 21.10 -19.71
N SER A 69 10.88 21.28 -19.83
CA SER A 69 11.87 20.39 -19.24
C SER A 69 11.84 20.41 -17.71
N VAL A 70 11.66 21.58 -17.10
CA VAL A 70 11.50 21.73 -15.65
C VAL A 70 10.21 21.03 -15.17
N GLN A 71 9.10 21.27 -15.84
CA GLN A 71 7.81 20.68 -15.48
C GLN A 71 7.84 19.15 -15.60
N ILE A 72 8.42 18.61 -16.68
CA ILE A 72 8.59 17.17 -16.89
C ILE A 72 9.48 16.56 -15.78
N ALA A 73 10.62 17.19 -15.46
CA ALA A 73 11.52 16.71 -14.42
C ALA A 73 10.85 16.73 -13.03
N GLU A 74 10.15 17.80 -12.67
CA GLU A 74 9.42 17.90 -11.41
C GLU A 74 8.35 16.80 -11.31
N LYS A 75 7.59 16.55 -12.37
CA LYS A 75 6.58 15.48 -12.41
C LYS A 75 7.21 14.08 -12.39
N PHE A 76 8.27 13.86 -13.13
CA PHE A 76 9.03 12.62 -13.05
C PHE A 76 9.57 12.37 -11.63
N GLY A 77 10.02 13.40 -10.93
CA GLY A 77 10.42 13.34 -9.52
C GLY A 77 9.30 12.95 -8.56
N THR A 78 8.03 13.06 -8.94
CA THR A 78 6.90 12.53 -8.15
C THR A 78 6.79 11.01 -8.26
N ILE A 79 7.20 10.43 -9.38
CA ILE A 79 7.24 8.98 -9.63
C ILE A 79 8.50 8.39 -9.01
N VAL A 80 9.66 8.86 -9.43
CA VAL A 80 10.97 8.41 -8.97
C VAL A 80 11.58 9.49 -8.08
N PRO A 81 11.82 9.23 -6.78
CA PRO A 81 12.34 10.25 -5.88
C PRO A 81 13.81 10.55 -6.18
N PHE A 82 14.12 11.83 -6.35
CA PHE A 82 15.47 12.36 -6.56
C PHE A 82 15.80 13.47 -5.56
N ASP A 83 17.07 13.68 -5.32
CA ASP A 83 17.55 14.89 -4.69
C ASP A 83 17.52 16.09 -5.67
N GLU A 84 17.62 17.30 -5.13
CA GLU A 84 17.52 18.55 -5.92
C GLU A 84 18.60 18.65 -7.01
N ASN A 85 19.82 18.17 -6.73
CA ASN A 85 20.91 18.22 -7.70
C ASN A 85 20.66 17.26 -8.88
N SER A 86 20.17 16.06 -8.59
CA SER A 86 19.83 15.08 -9.61
C SER A 86 18.67 15.57 -10.48
N LEU A 87 17.65 16.22 -9.91
CA LEU A 87 16.57 16.84 -10.68
C LEU A 87 17.09 17.90 -11.64
N LYS A 88 17.98 18.79 -11.22
CA LYS A 88 18.62 19.81 -12.08
C LYS A 88 19.42 19.20 -13.22
N GLN A 89 20.09 18.06 -12.99
CA GLN A 89 20.78 17.35 -14.05
C GLN A 89 19.82 16.77 -15.08
N ILE A 90 18.69 16.20 -14.63
CA ILE A 90 17.61 15.69 -15.50
C ILE A 90 17.04 16.84 -16.33
N GLU A 91 16.73 17.98 -15.72
CA GLU A 91 16.28 19.20 -16.40
C GLU A 91 17.21 19.62 -17.52
N THR A 92 18.52 19.72 -17.21
CA THR A 92 19.54 20.11 -18.18
C THR A 92 19.62 19.12 -19.36
N GLN A 93 19.49 17.83 -19.09
CA GLN A 93 19.48 16.83 -20.16
C GLN A 93 18.21 16.87 -21.01
N LEU A 94 17.06 17.09 -20.40
CA LEU A 94 15.78 17.25 -21.10
C LEU A 94 15.76 18.50 -21.99
N GLU A 95 16.49 19.57 -21.65
CA GLU A 95 16.65 20.76 -22.49
C GLU A 95 17.45 20.51 -23.74
N GLN A 96 18.45 19.61 -23.67
CA GLN A 96 19.26 19.24 -24.82
C GLN A 96 18.52 18.36 -25.84
N VAL A 97 17.48 17.66 -25.39
CA VAL A 97 16.67 16.75 -26.20
C VAL A 97 15.44 17.46 -26.70
N LYS A 98 15.20 17.46 -28.03
CA LYS A 98 14.10 18.21 -28.65
C LYS A 98 12.85 17.38 -28.88
N SER A 99 12.99 16.10 -29.15
CA SER A 99 11.89 15.20 -29.51
C SER A 99 11.20 14.65 -28.25
N VAL A 100 9.88 14.55 -28.29
CA VAL A 100 9.05 13.94 -27.23
C VAL A 100 9.44 12.48 -27.04
N GLU A 101 9.70 11.76 -28.14
CA GLU A 101 10.09 10.35 -28.13
C GLU A 101 11.44 10.14 -27.46
N GLU A 102 12.42 11.01 -27.74
CA GLU A 102 13.76 10.93 -27.12
C GLU A 102 13.69 11.26 -25.62
N LYS A 103 12.92 12.29 -25.22
CA LYS A 103 12.67 12.61 -23.80
C LYS A 103 12.04 11.43 -23.06
N THR A 104 11.01 10.82 -23.67
CA THR A 104 10.33 9.65 -23.10
C THR A 104 11.29 8.48 -22.97
N THR A 105 12.09 8.19 -24.00
CA THR A 105 13.06 7.10 -23.97
C THR A 105 14.14 7.33 -22.90
N PHE A 106 14.64 8.55 -22.77
CA PHE A 106 15.60 8.92 -21.74
C PHE A 106 15.05 8.66 -20.33
N LEU A 107 13.84 9.13 -20.03
CA LEU A 107 13.23 8.96 -18.72
C LEU A 107 12.85 7.51 -18.43
N ASN A 108 12.39 6.76 -19.42
CA ASN A 108 12.12 5.33 -19.28
C ASN A 108 13.39 4.55 -18.94
N ASN A 109 14.49 4.80 -19.66
CA ASN A 109 15.79 4.16 -19.39
C ASN A 109 16.27 4.49 -17.96
N LEU A 110 16.15 5.75 -17.55
CA LEU A 110 16.53 6.18 -16.21
C LEU A 110 15.69 5.49 -15.12
N ALA A 111 14.36 5.41 -15.31
CA ALA A 111 13.48 4.70 -14.40
C ALA A 111 13.83 3.21 -14.29
N ASP A 112 14.09 2.56 -15.43
CA ASP A 112 14.47 1.15 -15.48
C ASP A 112 15.83 0.88 -14.80
N ASP A 113 16.79 1.76 -14.96
CA ASP A 113 18.12 1.61 -14.34
C ASP A 113 18.06 1.79 -12.82
N ILE A 114 17.27 2.75 -12.35
CA ILE A 114 17.01 2.93 -10.91
C ILE A 114 16.29 1.71 -10.34
N TYR A 115 15.29 1.19 -11.07
CA TYR A 115 14.57 -0.01 -10.66
C TYR A 115 15.50 -1.22 -10.54
N LYS A 116 16.35 -1.48 -11.56
CA LYS A 116 17.34 -2.56 -11.56
C LYS A 116 18.37 -2.40 -10.43
N THR A 117 18.80 -1.16 -10.18
CA THR A 117 19.74 -0.86 -9.09
C THR A 117 19.13 -1.21 -7.74
N ARG A 118 17.88 -0.80 -7.54
CA ARG A 118 17.16 -1.11 -6.32
C ARG A 118 16.94 -2.62 -6.14
N GLU A 119 16.56 -3.33 -7.21
CA GLU A 119 16.41 -4.78 -7.17
C GLU A 119 17.73 -5.47 -6.78
N LYS A 120 18.87 -5.02 -7.30
CA LYS A 120 20.19 -5.55 -6.91
C LYS A 120 20.52 -5.29 -5.44
N GLN A 121 20.07 -4.16 -4.87
CA GLN A 121 20.32 -3.81 -3.48
C GLN A 121 19.51 -4.67 -2.51
N ILE A 122 18.22 -4.88 -2.77
CA ILE A 122 17.34 -5.59 -1.84
C ILE A 122 17.16 -7.07 -2.18
N GLY A 123 17.58 -7.51 -3.37
CA GLY A 123 17.41 -8.86 -3.87
C GLY A 123 16.07 -9.10 -4.59
N GLU A 124 16.10 -10.02 -5.56
CA GLU A 124 14.96 -10.31 -6.45
C GLU A 124 13.72 -10.80 -5.68
N GLU A 125 13.90 -11.70 -4.70
CA GLU A 125 12.79 -12.26 -3.94
C GLU A 125 12.08 -11.21 -3.08
N LEU A 126 12.83 -10.33 -2.46
CA LEU A 126 12.26 -9.26 -1.65
C LEU A 126 11.58 -8.20 -2.54
N MET A 127 12.15 -7.91 -3.71
CA MET A 127 11.53 -7.00 -4.68
C MET A 127 10.18 -7.53 -5.16
N LYS A 128 10.03 -8.83 -5.44
CA LYS A 128 8.75 -9.47 -5.76
C LYS A 128 7.71 -9.29 -4.65
N GLN A 129 8.12 -9.42 -3.39
CA GLN A 129 7.23 -9.19 -2.26
C GLN A 129 6.79 -7.75 -2.18
N VAL A 130 7.69 -6.80 -2.43
CA VAL A 130 7.39 -5.36 -2.48
C VAL A 130 6.40 -5.05 -3.60
N GLU A 131 6.64 -5.53 -4.82
CA GLU A 131 5.75 -5.35 -5.97
C GLU A 131 4.32 -5.83 -5.65
N ARG A 132 4.21 -7.05 -5.11
CA ARG A 132 2.92 -7.64 -4.71
C ARG A 132 2.25 -6.86 -3.58
N PHE A 133 3.01 -6.48 -2.57
CA PHE A 133 2.50 -5.70 -1.44
C PHE A 133 1.99 -4.33 -1.88
N VAL A 134 2.73 -3.62 -2.72
CA VAL A 134 2.30 -2.32 -3.28
C VAL A 134 1.00 -2.47 -4.03
N ALA A 135 0.94 -3.41 -4.99
CA ALA A 135 -0.25 -3.61 -5.80
C ALA A 135 -1.48 -3.95 -4.95
N LEU A 136 -1.36 -4.89 -3.99
CA LEU A 136 -2.48 -5.28 -3.13
C LEU A 136 -2.91 -4.15 -2.20
N SER A 137 -1.97 -3.45 -1.56
CA SER A 137 -2.31 -2.36 -0.63
C SER A 137 -2.99 -1.20 -1.33
N VAL A 138 -2.57 -0.87 -2.55
CA VAL A 138 -3.21 0.19 -3.35
C VAL A 138 -4.62 -0.22 -3.76
N ILE A 139 -4.79 -1.44 -4.30
CA ILE A 139 -6.11 -1.96 -4.69
C ILE A 139 -7.06 -1.94 -3.49
N ASP A 140 -6.62 -2.46 -2.34
CA ASP A 140 -7.47 -2.60 -1.16
C ASP A 140 -7.87 -1.22 -0.59
N ASN A 141 -6.93 -0.27 -0.49
CA ASN A 141 -7.21 1.07 0.04
C ASN A 141 -8.17 1.85 -0.87
N LEU A 142 -7.85 1.95 -2.17
CA LEU A 142 -8.68 2.70 -3.10
C LEU A 142 -10.07 2.05 -3.33
N TRP A 143 -10.16 0.73 -3.19
CA TRP A 143 -11.45 0.05 -3.22
C TRP A 143 -12.33 0.41 -2.03
N VAL A 144 -11.79 0.48 -0.83
CA VAL A 144 -12.53 0.92 0.37
C VAL A 144 -13.04 2.34 0.20
N ASP A 145 -12.17 3.26 -0.24
CA ASP A 145 -12.56 4.66 -0.50
C ASP A 145 -13.66 4.75 -1.57
N HIS A 146 -13.58 3.91 -2.60
CA HIS A 146 -14.61 3.84 -3.65
C HIS A 146 -15.95 3.34 -3.13
N LEU A 147 -15.96 2.34 -2.24
CA LEU A 147 -17.20 1.85 -1.63
C LEU A 147 -17.91 2.95 -0.85
N ASP A 148 -17.18 3.72 -0.06
CA ASP A 148 -17.71 4.86 0.69
C ASP A 148 -18.25 5.95 -0.25
N ALA A 149 -17.53 6.23 -1.34
CA ALA A 149 -17.94 7.21 -2.33
C ALA A 149 -19.21 6.80 -3.09
N VAL A 150 -19.35 5.52 -3.45
CA VAL A 150 -20.54 4.99 -4.11
C VAL A 150 -21.75 4.95 -3.16
N ASP A 151 -21.56 4.66 -1.87
CA ASP A 151 -22.62 4.73 -0.89
C ASP A 151 -23.14 6.18 -0.71
N ASN A 152 -22.23 7.15 -0.63
CA ASN A 152 -22.59 8.57 -0.63
C ASN A 152 -23.34 9.00 -1.90
N LEU A 153 -22.93 8.51 -3.08
CA LEU A 153 -23.64 8.74 -4.34
C LEU A 153 -25.07 8.19 -4.27
N ARG A 154 -25.23 6.95 -3.77
CA ARG A 154 -26.55 6.30 -3.62
C ARG A 154 -27.48 7.11 -2.73
N GLN A 155 -26.99 7.62 -1.60
CA GLN A 155 -27.76 8.45 -0.68
C GLN A 155 -28.15 9.80 -1.30
N GLY A 156 -27.23 10.40 -2.08
CA GLY A 156 -27.44 11.72 -2.68
C GLY A 156 -28.23 11.74 -3.99
N ILE A 157 -28.34 10.61 -4.71
CA ILE A 157 -28.89 10.59 -6.06
C ILE A 157 -30.39 10.91 -6.08
N GLY A 158 -31.12 10.55 -5.03
CA GLY A 158 -32.56 10.85 -4.88
C GLY A 158 -32.86 12.34 -4.88
N LEU A 159 -31.94 13.18 -4.42
CA LEU A 159 -32.06 14.64 -4.44
C LEU A 159 -31.89 15.25 -5.83
N ARG A 160 -31.16 14.56 -6.73
CA ARG A 160 -30.93 14.98 -8.12
C ARG A 160 -32.13 14.66 -9.03
N GLY A 161 -33.07 13.79 -8.61
CA GLY A 161 -34.29 13.43 -9.34
C GLY A 161 -35.27 14.59 -9.57
N TYR A 162 -35.08 15.74 -8.95
CA TYR A 162 -35.88 16.96 -9.17
C TYR A 162 -35.73 17.55 -10.60
N GLY A 163 -34.74 17.10 -11.40
CA GLY A 163 -34.44 17.62 -12.75
C GLY A 163 -35.00 16.81 -13.91
N GLN A 164 -36.11 16.06 -13.77
CA GLN A 164 -36.73 15.21 -14.82
C GLN A 164 -35.82 14.09 -15.37
N LYS A 165 -34.70 13.75 -14.70
CA LYS A 165 -33.84 12.64 -15.09
C LYS A 165 -34.15 11.43 -14.21
N ASP A 166 -34.07 10.23 -14.81
CA ASP A 166 -34.21 8.99 -14.07
C ASP A 166 -33.05 8.83 -13.09
N PRO A 167 -33.28 8.79 -11.77
CA PRO A 167 -32.23 8.67 -10.76
C PRO A 167 -31.35 7.43 -10.95
N LEU A 168 -31.89 6.32 -11.45
CA LEU A 168 -31.13 5.10 -11.70
C LEU A 168 -30.14 5.27 -12.86
N VAL A 169 -30.54 5.97 -13.91
CA VAL A 169 -29.65 6.25 -15.06
C VAL A 169 -28.50 7.18 -14.65
N GLU A 170 -28.81 8.24 -13.89
CA GLU A 170 -27.79 9.15 -13.37
C GLU A 170 -26.82 8.42 -12.42
N TYR A 171 -27.33 7.57 -11.54
CA TYR A 171 -26.49 6.74 -10.67
C TYR A 171 -25.54 5.84 -11.49
N LYS A 172 -26.06 5.10 -12.47
CA LYS A 172 -25.25 4.21 -13.30
C LYS A 172 -24.14 4.96 -14.03
N ASN A 173 -24.43 6.14 -14.58
CA ASN A 173 -23.43 6.95 -15.28
C ASN A 173 -22.34 7.48 -14.32
N GLU A 174 -22.73 7.97 -13.15
CA GLU A 174 -21.79 8.51 -12.19
C GLU A 174 -20.96 7.41 -11.55
N ALA A 175 -21.58 6.29 -11.16
CA ALA A 175 -20.88 5.13 -10.62
C ALA A 175 -19.87 4.53 -11.64
N PHE A 176 -20.18 4.58 -12.94
CA PHE A 176 -19.26 4.18 -13.99
C PHE A 176 -18.04 5.10 -14.06
N ARG A 177 -18.24 6.43 -14.05
CA ARG A 177 -17.13 7.41 -14.04
C ARG A 177 -16.25 7.25 -12.83
N MET A 178 -16.85 7.09 -11.65
CA MET A 178 -16.11 6.87 -10.40
C MET A 178 -15.28 5.59 -10.47
N PHE A 179 -15.82 4.55 -11.10
CA PHE A 179 -15.10 3.29 -11.28
C PHE A 179 -13.95 3.40 -12.29
N GLU A 180 -14.12 4.13 -13.39
CA GLU A 180 -13.02 4.44 -14.30
C GLU A 180 -11.91 5.22 -13.61
N GLN A 181 -12.27 6.20 -12.77
CA GLN A 181 -11.29 6.94 -11.94
C GLN A 181 -10.58 6.03 -10.97
N LEU A 182 -11.28 5.09 -10.32
CA LEU A 182 -10.67 4.09 -9.44
C LEU A 182 -9.65 3.23 -10.21
N ILE A 183 -10.01 2.67 -11.36
CA ILE A 183 -9.12 1.82 -12.15
C ILE A 183 -7.84 2.56 -12.55
N ASN A 184 -8.00 3.79 -13.07
CA ASN A 184 -6.88 4.64 -13.45
C ASN A 184 -6.05 5.06 -12.23
N GLY A 185 -6.70 5.41 -11.11
CA GLY A 185 -6.05 5.78 -9.86
C GLY A 185 -5.25 4.63 -9.24
N ILE A 186 -5.70 3.38 -9.38
CA ILE A 186 -4.93 2.21 -8.93
C ILE A 186 -3.60 2.10 -9.69
N ASP A 187 -3.62 2.25 -11.01
CA ASP A 187 -2.41 2.14 -11.83
C ASP A 187 -1.44 3.28 -11.54
N ASP A 188 -1.95 4.51 -11.44
CA ASP A 188 -1.16 5.70 -11.10
C ASP A 188 -0.53 5.59 -9.71
N GLU A 189 -1.29 5.22 -8.71
CA GLU A 189 -0.80 5.10 -7.33
C GLU A 189 0.24 3.98 -7.15
N ILE A 190 0.11 2.86 -7.88
CA ILE A 190 1.14 1.81 -7.90
C ILE A 190 2.45 2.36 -8.44
N VAL A 191 2.42 3.10 -9.56
CA VAL A 191 3.59 3.73 -10.18
C VAL A 191 4.27 4.70 -9.22
N HIS A 192 3.49 5.53 -8.51
CA HIS A 192 4.01 6.53 -7.57
C HIS A 192 4.54 5.93 -6.26
N ARG A 193 4.10 4.73 -5.86
CA ARG A 193 4.53 4.08 -4.61
C ARG A 193 5.73 3.17 -4.76
N ILE A 194 5.89 2.51 -5.91
CA ILE A 194 6.88 1.44 -6.06
C ILE A 194 8.33 1.89 -5.78
N TYR A 195 8.69 3.12 -6.14
CA TYR A 195 10.02 3.66 -5.89
C TYR A 195 10.20 4.25 -4.48
N LYS A 196 9.11 4.53 -3.76
CA LYS A 196 9.14 5.22 -2.45
C LYS A 196 9.16 4.27 -1.26
N ILE A 197 8.75 3.02 -1.44
CA ILE A 197 8.77 2.04 -0.34
C ILE A 197 10.20 1.80 0.12
N GLN A 198 10.44 2.01 1.40
CA GLN A 198 11.69 1.62 2.05
C GLN A 198 11.52 0.25 2.68
N VAL A 199 12.40 -0.66 2.29
CA VAL A 199 12.49 -1.98 2.93
C VAL A 199 13.45 -1.84 4.10
N GLN A 200 12.94 -1.94 5.32
CA GLN A 200 13.80 -2.04 6.50
C GLN A 200 14.24 -3.49 6.62
N GLU A 201 15.53 -3.74 6.62
CA GLU A 201 16.06 -5.04 7.00
C GLU A 201 15.58 -5.35 8.43
N PRO A 202 15.08 -6.57 8.69
CA PRO A 202 14.80 -6.97 10.07
C PRO A 202 16.09 -6.77 10.87
N PRO A 203 16.03 -6.24 12.10
CA PRO A 203 17.20 -6.14 12.92
C PRO A 203 17.84 -7.53 13.01
N GLU A 204 19.14 -7.64 12.70
CA GLU A 204 19.87 -8.89 12.85
C GLU A 204 19.67 -9.36 14.28
N VAL A 205 18.91 -10.42 14.45
CA VAL A 205 18.82 -11.10 15.73
C VAL A 205 20.16 -11.80 15.92
N HIS A 206 21.10 -11.11 16.55
CA HIS A 206 22.28 -11.76 17.07
C HIS A 206 21.78 -12.86 18.02
N GLN A 207 21.71 -14.09 17.51
CA GLN A 207 21.61 -15.27 18.34
C GLN A 207 22.94 -15.37 19.08
N GLU A 208 23.04 -14.73 20.23
CA GLU A 208 24.01 -15.12 21.23
C GLU A 208 23.72 -16.59 21.57
N HIS A 209 24.49 -17.47 20.95
CA HIS A 209 24.58 -18.83 21.41
C HIS A 209 25.16 -18.81 22.83
N GLN A 210 24.28 -18.70 23.82
CA GLN A 210 24.63 -19.01 25.18
C GLN A 210 25.01 -20.49 25.21
N HIS A 211 26.30 -20.76 25.19
CA HIS A 211 26.84 -22.04 25.55
C HIS A 211 26.41 -22.37 26.97
N ILE A 212 25.35 -23.14 27.09
CA ILE A 212 25.00 -23.78 28.37
C ILE A 212 26.08 -24.84 28.60
N VAL A 213 27.08 -24.43 29.39
CA VAL A 213 28.02 -25.38 29.96
C VAL A 213 27.29 -26.14 31.04
N THR A 214 26.80 -27.33 30.74
CA THR A 214 26.31 -28.30 31.72
C THR A 214 27.51 -28.82 32.52
N GLN A 215 27.83 -28.18 33.61
CA GLN A 215 28.69 -28.79 34.63
C GLN A 215 27.84 -29.76 35.46
N ALA A 216 28.02 -31.02 35.17
CA ALA A 216 27.63 -32.09 36.08
C ALA A 216 28.67 -32.15 37.22
N ALA A 217 28.28 -31.74 38.41
CA ALA A 217 29.00 -32.10 39.61
C ALA A 217 28.00 -32.36 40.72
N GLY A 218 28.02 -33.54 41.24
CA GLY A 218 27.24 -33.97 42.38
C GLY A 218 27.78 -33.42 43.71
N GLY A 219 26.96 -33.45 44.72
CA GLY A 219 27.43 -33.43 46.12
C GLY A 219 26.81 -32.38 47.01
N ASN A 220 25.80 -32.79 47.75
CA ASN A 220 25.46 -32.56 49.17
C ASN A 220 25.62 -31.20 49.87
N ALA A 221 24.51 -30.91 50.54
CA ALA A 221 24.36 -30.48 51.95
C ALA A 221 24.38 -28.97 52.33
N ASN A 222 23.19 -28.60 52.84
CA ASN A 222 22.93 -27.72 54.01
C ASN A 222 23.52 -26.29 54.10
N ALA A 223 22.63 -25.36 54.24
CA ALA A 223 22.41 -24.44 55.37
C ALA A 223 21.91 -23.07 54.91
N GLU A 224 20.75 -22.74 55.31
CA GLU A 224 20.19 -21.56 55.98
C GLU A 224 20.77 -20.15 55.72
N VAL A 225 19.77 -19.27 55.59
CA VAL A 225 19.57 -17.94 56.20
C VAL A 225 19.96 -16.68 55.43
N SER A 226 18.87 -15.96 55.15
CA SER A 226 18.61 -14.53 55.40
C SER A 226 19.00 -13.45 54.42
N SER A 227 17.93 -12.74 54.09
CA SER A 227 17.72 -11.30 54.04
C SER A 227 18.14 -10.49 52.81
N ASN A 228 17.08 -9.89 52.29
CA ASN A 228 16.98 -8.51 51.78
C ASN A 228 17.94 -8.02 50.69
N ASN A 229 17.41 -7.85 49.50
CA ASN A 229 17.27 -6.50 48.95
C ASN A 229 16.48 -6.49 47.67
N LYS A 230 15.61 -5.50 47.58
CA LYS A 230 14.76 -5.16 46.45
C LYS A 230 15.59 -4.49 45.37
N PRO A 231 15.41 -4.82 44.13
CA PRO A 231 15.64 -3.82 43.08
C PRO A 231 14.49 -3.65 42.12
N THR A 232 14.44 -2.48 41.67
CA THR A 232 13.73 -1.75 40.66
C THR A 232 13.52 -2.51 39.33
N SER A 233 12.31 -2.35 38.86
CA SER A 233 11.76 -2.83 37.58
C SER A 233 12.40 -2.20 36.37
N SER A 234 12.72 -3.00 35.37
CA SER A 234 12.72 -2.58 33.94
C SER A 234 11.88 -3.55 33.15
N VAL A 235 10.86 -2.97 32.51
CA VAL A 235 9.85 -3.68 31.69
C VAL A 235 10.40 -3.81 30.28
N THR A 236 10.60 -5.03 29.82
CA THR A 236 10.71 -5.35 28.39
C THR A 236 9.53 -6.19 27.96
N SER A 237 8.74 -5.64 27.06
CA SER A 237 7.60 -6.29 26.41
C SER A 237 8.07 -7.28 25.36
N SER A 238 7.85 -8.57 25.61
CA SER A 238 7.93 -9.61 24.57
C SER A 238 6.55 -10.23 24.37
N THR A 239 5.99 -10.01 23.20
CA THR A 239 4.75 -10.61 22.71
C THR A 239 5.00 -12.06 22.32
N SER A 240 4.66 -12.98 23.21
CA SER A 240 4.45 -14.39 22.87
C SER A 240 2.98 -14.74 23.14
N ASN A 241 2.32 -15.41 22.16
CA ASN A 241 0.95 -15.93 22.24
C ASN A 241 0.78 -17.00 23.33
N LYS A 242 0.97 -16.65 24.59
CA LYS A 242 0.54 -17.48 25.72
C LYS A 242 -0.90 -17.10 26.06
N LYS A 243 -1.81 -18.06 26.01
CA LYS A 243 -3.18 -17.88 26.54
C LYS A 243 -3.05 -17.46 28.00
N LEU A 244 -3.43 -16.22 28.30
CA LEU A 244 -3.40 -15.67 29.65
C LEU A 244 -4.30 -16.47 30.57
N GLY A 245 -3.74 -16.94 31.67
CA GLY A 245 -4.48 -17.61 32.72
C GLY A 245 -5.34 -16.61 33.53
N ARG A 246 -6.43 -17.08 34.09
CA ARG A 246 -7.41 -16.28 34.86
C ARG A 246 -6.77 -15.42 35.97
N ASN A 247 -5.66 -15.87 36.55
CA ASN A 247 -4.96 -15.21 37.66
C ASN A 247 -3.71 -14.40 37.24
N ASP A 248 -3.36 -14.41 35.95
CA ASP A 248 -2.21 -13.68 35.43
C ASP A 248 -2.41 -12.16 35.49
N PRO A 249 -1.34 -11.35 35.51
CA PRO A 249 -1.45 -9.91 35.38
C PRO A 249 -2.14 -9.54 34.07
N CYS A 250 -3.06 -8.56 34.11
CA CYS A 250 -3.77 -8.15 32.93
C CYS A 250 -2.82 -7.48 31.92
N TRP A 251 -2.94 -7.84 30.66
CA TRP A 251 -2.14 -7.30 29.54
C TRP A 251 -2.25 -5.78 29.35
N CYS A 252 -3.32 -5.16 29.88
CA CYS A 252 -3.54 -3.71 29.78
C CYS A 252 -2.66 -2.85 30.72
N GLY A 253 -1.78 -3.45 31.51
CA GLY A 253 -0.88 -2.72 32.41
C GLY A 253 -1.53 -2.12 33.67
N SER A 254 -2.82 -2.43 33.95
CA SER A 254 -3.56 -1.89 35.11
C SER A 254 -3.11 -2.41 36.48
N GLY A 255 -2.15 -3.35 36.52
CA GLY A 255 -1.72 -4.01 37.74
C GLY A 255 -2.73 -4.98 38.39
N LYS A 256 -3.93 -5.13 37.80
CA LYS A 256 -4.98 -6.03 38.27
C LYS A 256 -4.85 -7.41 37.60
N LYS A 257 -5.31 -8.45 38.31
CA LYS A 257 -5.38 -9.81 37.74
C LYS A 257 -6.38 -9.83 36.54
N TYR A 258 -6.08 -10.61 35.50
CA TYR A 258 -6.89 -10.70 34.28
C TYR A 258 -8.37 -10.92 34.54
N LYS A 259 -8.72 -11.81 35.49
CA LYS A 259 -10.11 -12.08 35.91
C LYS A 259 -10.87 -10.88 36.48
N LYS A 260 -10.16 -9.86 36.99
CA LYS A 260 -10.75 -8.65 37.59
C LYS A 260 -10.69 -7.44 36.66
N CYS A 261 -10.20 -7.61 35.42
CA CYS A 261 -10.01 -6.52 34.50
C CYS A 261 -10.67 -6.78 33.13
N HIS A 262 -10.23 -7.80 32.39
CA HIS A 262 -10.70 -8.08 31.03
C HIS A 262 -11.14 -9.53 30.80
N TYR A 263 -11.34 -10.31 31.85
CA TYR A 263 -11.90 -11.65 31.69
C TYR A 263 -13.38 -11.54 31.36
N PRO A 264 -13.85 -12.14 30.26
CA PRO A 264 -15.28 -12.12 29.92
C PRO A 264 -16.06 -12.89 30.96
N ASN A 265 -17.17 -12.29 31.44
CA ASN A 265 -18.16 -12.95 32.30
C ASN A 265 -19.00 -13.92 31.47
#